data_418d14206692983ef8f4557ad24d2ea8
#
_entry.id   418d14206692983ef8f4557ad24d2ea8
#
_cell.length_a   1.000
_cell.length_b   1.000
_cell.length_c   1.000
_cell.angle_alpha   90.00
_cell.angle_beta   90.00
_cell.angle_gamma   90.00
#
_symmetry.space_group_name_H-M   'P 1'
#
loop_
_entity.id
_entity.type
_entity.pdbx_description
1 polymer ?
#
loop_
_entity_poly.entity_id
_entity_poly.type
_entity_poly.pdbx_seq_one_letter_code
_entity_poly.pdbx_strand_id
1 'polypeptide(L)'
;MIALSLQDIADITGGRLDHVSDPQLQVTGPVEFDSRRVDKGALFVALPGARVDGHDFAEDAIANGATAVLAARPVGVPAIVVEP
;
A
#
# COMPACT_ATOMS: atom_id res chain seq x y z
N MET A 1 -14.09 5.91 -12.60
CA MET A 1 -13.44 5.00 -11.64
C MET A 1 -13.82 5.42 -10.23
N ILE A 2 -14.16 4.46 -9.39
CA ILE A 2 -14.54 4.74 -7.99
C ILE A 2 -13.28 4.66 -7.14
N ALA A 3 -12.95 5.75 -6.45
CA ALA A 3 -11.84 5.75 -5.50
C ALA A 3 -12.24 4.95 -4.25
N LEU A 4 -11.34 4.10 -3.77
CA LEU A 4 -11.54 3.32 -2.57
C LEU A 4 -10.79 3.95 -1.40
N SER A 5 -11.42 3.97 -0.23
CA SER A 5 -10.74 4.35 1.00
C SER A 5 -9.82 3.21 1.46
N LEU A 6 -8.88 3.52 2.34
CA LEU A 6 -8.02 2.50 2.92
C LEU A 6 -8.84 1.49 3.72
N GLN A 7 -9.92 1.93 4.37
CA GLN A 7 -10.82 1.02 5.08
C GLN A 7 -11.55 0.09 4.10
N ASP A 8 -12.00 0.61 2.95
CA ASP A 8 -12.64 -0.23 1.92
C ASP A 8 -11.69 -1.33 1.45
N ILE A 9 -10.43 -0.99 1.22
CA ILE A 9 -9.42 -1.96 0.76
C ILE A 9 -9.18 -3.01 1.83
N ALA A 10 -9.09 -2.60 3.10
CA ALA A 10 -8.94 -3.55 4.20
C ALA A 10 -10.14 -4.51 4.28
N ASP A 11 -11.35 -3.99 4.12
CA ASP A 11 -12.57 -4.81 4.17
C ASP A 11 -12.62 -5.81 3.00
N ILE A 12 -12.28 -5.36 1.80
CA ILE A 12 -12.31 -6.19 0.60
C ILE A 12 -11.26 -7.31 0.68
N THR A 13 -10.08 -6.99 1.17
CA THR A 13 -8.94 -7.93 1.20
C THR A 13 -8.92 -8.81 2.45
N GLY A 14 -9.70 -8.48 3.46
CA GLY A 14 -9.63 -9.13 4.76
C GLY A 14 -8.40 -8.72 5.56
N GLY A 15 -7.77 -7.62 5.16
CA GLY A 15 -6.58 -7.10 5.81
C GLY A 15 -6.89 -6.19 6.99
N ARG A 16 -5.83 -5.68 7.61
CA ARG A 16 -5.93 -4.69 8.68
C ARG A 16 -5.11 -3.46 8.34
N LEU A 17 -5.52 -2.31 8.88
CA LEU A 17 -4.78 -1.07 8.71
C LEU A 17 -3.63 -1.01 9.72
N ASP A 18 -2.46 -0.56 9.25
CA ASP A 18 -1.27 -0.39 10.06
C ASP A 18 -0.64 0.96 9.75
N HIS A 19 -0.29 1.73 10.77
CA HIS A 19 0.25 3.09 10.64
C HIS A 19 -0.66 4.03 9.85
N VAL A 20 -1.98 3.81 9.89
CA VAL A 20 -2.96 4.62 9.18
C VAL A 20 -3.67 5.53 10.20
N SER A 21 -3.50 6.84 10.04
CA SER A 21 -4.15 7.83 10.89
C SER A 21 -5.57 8.15 10.41
N ASP A 22 -5.82 8.05 9.09
CA ASP A 22 -7.12 8.33 8.50
C ASP A 22 -7.58 7.18 7.62
N PRO A 23 -8.46 6.30 8.14
CA PRO A 23 -8.97 5.17 7.36
C PRO A 23 -9.80 5.56 6.15
N GLN A 24 -10.29 6.80 6.10
CA GLN A 24 -11.11 7.29 5.00
C GLN A 24 -10.29 7.91 3.87
N LEU A 25 -8.97 7.99 4.04
CA LEU A 25 -8.08 8.46 2.98
C LEU A 25 -8.22 7.55 1.77
N GLN A 26 -8.33 8.15 0.58
CA GLN A 26 -8.64 7.42 -0.64
C GLN A 26 -7.41 7.18 -1.50
N VAL A 27 -7.37 6.00 -2.13
CA VAL A 27 -6.44 5.72 -3.21
C VAL A 27 -7.04 6.30 -4.48
N THR A 28 -6.37 7.29 -5.05
CA THR A 28 -6.85 8.00 -6.25
C THR A 28 -6.01 7.72 -7.47
N GLY A 29 -4.82 7.15 -7.29
CA GLY A 29 -3.91 6.80 -8.36
C GLY A 29 -3.96 5.31 -8.70
N PRO A 30 -3.07 4.87 -9.60
CA PRO A 30 -3.04 3.47 -10.02
C PRO A 30 -2.43 2.56 -8.96
N VAL A 31 -2.69 1.26 -9.12
CA VAL A 31 -1.95 0.21 -8.40
C VAL A 31 -0.59 0.06 -9.07
N GLU A 32 0.47 0.00 -8.26
CA GLU A 32 1.83 -0.07 -8.78
C GLU A 32 2.66 -1.07 -7.99
N PHE A 33 3.44 -1.88 -8.68
CA PHE A 33 4.33 -2.88 -8.08
C PHE A 33 5.79 -2.43 -8.04
N ASP A 34 6.13 -1.37 -8.77
CA ASP A 34 7.49 -0.82 -8.81
C ASP A 34 7.50 0.53 -8.10
N SER A 35 8.24 0.61 -6.98
CA SER A 35 8.31 1.83 -6.17
C SER A 35 8.83 3.04 -6.95
N ARG A 36 9.63 2.81 -7.99
CA ARG A 36 10.19 3.88 -8.82
C ARG A 36 9.17 4.49 -9.77
N ARG A 37 8.05 3.79 -10.01
CA ARG A 37 6.98 4.22 -10.91
C ARG A 37 5.74 4.72 -10.18
N VAL A 38 5.81 4.79 -8.87
CA VAL A 38 4.69 5.26 -8.06
C VAL A 38 4.37 6.71 -8.39
N ASP A 39 3.11 6.98 -8.70
CA ASP A 39 2.57 8.32 -8.85
C ASP A 39 1.79 8.71 -7.61
N LYS A 40 1.53 10.02 -7.48
CA LYS A 40 0.76 10.54 -6.36
C LYS A 40 -0.60 9.85 -6.26
N GLY A 41 -0.94 9.39 -5.07
CA GLY A 41 -2.22 8.75 -4.80
C GLY A 41 -2.27 7.26 -5.10
N ALA A 42 -1.16 6.66 -5.55
CA ALA A 42 -1.10 5.25 -5.90
C ALA A 42 -1.23 4.33 -4.68
N LEU A 43 -1.60 3.09 -4.94
CA LEU A 43 -1.45 1.99 -4.00
C LEU A 43 -0.24 1.16 -4.43
N PHE A 44 0.79 1.15 -3.62
CA PHE A 44 1.96 0.31 -3.87
C PHE A 44 1.70 -1.10 -3.33
N VAL A 45 1.89 -2.11 -4.17
CA VAL A 45 1.74 -3.52 -3.76
C VAL A 45 3.12 -4.12 -3.53
N ALA A 46 3.42 -4.44 -2.28
CA ALA A 46 4.68 -5.06 -1.90
C ALA A 46 4.56 -6.58 -2.04
N LEU A 47 5.36 -7.14 -2.93
CA LEU A 47 5.38 -8.59 -3.16
C LEU A 47 6.68 -9.18 -2.63
N PRO A 48 6.62 -10.32 -1.91
CA PRO A 48 7.84 -11.04 -1.57
C PRO A 48 8.48 -11.60 -2.85
N GLY A 49 9.79 -11.54 -2.93
CA GLY A 49 10.53 -12.03 -4.09
C GLY A 49 11.74 -12.85 -3.70
N ALA A 50 12.23 -13.66 -4.64
CA ALA A 50 13.38 -14.53 -4.40
C ALA A 50 14.69 -13.75 -4.27
N ARG A 51 14.80 -12.62 -4.96
CA ARG A 51 16.00 -11.76 -4.93
C ARG A 51 15.77 -10.44 -4.24
N VAL A 52 14.58 -9.88 -4.44
CA VAL A 52 14.20 -8.56 -3.95
C VAL A 52 12.84 -8.68 -3.32
N ASP A 53 12.73 -8.23 -2.08
CA ASP A 53 11.46 -8.19 -1.37
C ASP A 53 10.85 -6.80 -1.54
N GLY A 54 9.67 -6.73 -2.15
CA GLY A 54 8.96 -5.45 -2.35
C GLY A 54 8.69 -4.70 -1.05
N HIS A 55 8.64 -5.41 0.09
CA HIS A 55 8.44 -4.77 1.39
C HIS A 55 9.59 -3.83 1.76
N ASP A 56 10.80 -4.07 1.25
CA ASP A 56 11.95 -3.21 1.49
C ASP A 56 11.84 -1.85 0.79
N PHE A 57 10.91 -1.71 -0.15
CA PHE A 57 10.70 -0.48 -0.92
C PHE A 57 9.47 0.30 -0.48
N ALA A 58 8.83 -0.10 0.63
CA ALA A 58 7.60 0.57 1.10
C ALA A 58 7.83 2.03 1.44
N GLU A 59 8.94 2.36 2.12
CA GLU A 59 9.26 3.75 2.46
C GLU A 59 9.48 4.59 1.20
N ASP A 60 10.18 4.03 0.21
CA ASP A 60 10.42 4.72 -1.06
C ASP A 60 9.11 4.99 -1.80
N ALA A 61 8.19 4.03 -1.79
CA ALA A 61 6.89 4.19 -2.43
C ALA A 61 6.09 5.35 -1.79
N ILE A 62 6.08 5.42 -0.47
CA ILE A 62 5.40 6.51 0.24
C ILE A 62 6.08 7.85 -0.09
N ALA A 63 7.41 7.89 -0.09
CA ALA A 63 8.17 9.10 -0.43
C ALA A 63 7.88 9.56 -1.86
N ASN A 64 7.58 8.64 -2.77
CA ASN A 64 7.27 8.93 -4.16
C ASN A 64 5.79 9.27 -4.40
N GLY A 65 4.96 9.21 -3.37
CA GLY A 65 3.58 9.69 -3.44
C GLY A 65 2.49 8.66 -3.26
N ALA A 66 2.82 7.41 -2.95
CA ALA A 66 1.80 6.39 -2.67
C ALA A 66 0.96 6.80 -1.46
N THR A 67 -0.33 6.54 -1.53
CA THR A 67 -1.24 6.77 -0.40
C THR A 67 -0.98 5.74 0.70
N ALA A 68 -0.75 4.51 0.31
CA ALA A 68 -0.50 3.40 1.23
C ALA A 68 0.15 2.24 0.49
N VAL A 69 0.54 1.24 1.26
CA VAL A 69 1.15 0.01 0.77
C VAL A 69 0.22 -1.17 1.10
N LEU A 70 -0.02 -2.03 0.13
CA LEU A 70 -0.65 -3.33 0.37
C LEU A 70 0.49 -4.32 0.63
N ALA A 71 0.54 -4.90 1.82
CA ALA A 71 1.69 -5.68 2.27
C ALA A 71 1.26 -6.97 2.97
N ALA A 72 2.17 -7.94 3.04
CA ALA A 72 1.92 -9.21 3.75
C ALA A 72 2.37 -9.14 5.23
N ARG A 73 3.05 -8.05 5.61
CA ARG A 73 3.48 -7.80 7.00
C ARG A 73 3.59 -6.29 7.22
N PRO A 74 3.64 -5.84 8.48
CA PRO A 74 3.87 -4.42 8.76
C PRO A 74 5.19 -3.94 8.16
N VAL A 75 5.18 -2.73 7.59
CA VAL A 75 6.34 -2.15 6.89
C VAL A 75 6.76 -0.80 7.45
N GLY A 76 6.16 -0.35 8.55
CA GLY A 76 6.54 0.90 9.22
C GLY A 76 5.99 2.17 8.59
N VAL A 77 5.17 2.05 7.57
CA VAL A 77 4.48 3.16 6.89
C VAL A 77 3.02 2.80 6.71
N PRO A 78 2.15 3.75 6.30
CA PRO A 78 0.73 3.45 6.12
C PRO A 78 0.51 2.26 5.19
N ALA A 79 -0.18 1.24 5.69
CA ALA A 79 -0.34 -0.02 4.98
C ALA A 79 -1.67 -0.69 5.28
N ILE A 80 -2.11 -1.49 4.32
CA ILE A 80 -3.12 -2.53 4.53
C ILE A 80 -2.34 -3.84 4.58
N VAL A 81 -2.37 -4.49 5.73
CA VAL A 81 -1.63 -5.74 5.94
C VAL A 81 -2.58 -6.91 5.74
N VAL A 82 -2.28 -7.71 4.72
CA VAL A 82 -3.04 -8.92 4.39
C VAL A 82 -2.11 -10.11 4.65
N GLU A 83 -2.27 -10.73 5.80
CA GLU A 83 -1.43 -11.84 6.21
C GLU A 83 -1.92 -13.13 5.56
N PRO A 84 -0.99 -14.03 5.18
CA PRO A 84 -1.35 -15.31 4.59
C PRO A 84 -2.05 -16.25 5.58
#